data_2c841424a6b129a79614ed4773403037
#
_entry.id   2c841424a6b129a79614ed4773403037
#
_cell.length_a   1.000
_cell.length_b   1.000
_cell.length_c   1.000
_cell.angle_alpha   90.00
_cell.angle_beta   90.00
_cell.angle_gamma   90.00
#
_symmetry.space_group_name_H-M   'P 1'
#
loop_
_entity.id
_entity.type
_entity.pdbx_description
1 polymer ?
#
loop_
_entity_poly.entity_id
_entity_poly.type
_entity_poly.pdbx_seq_one_letter_code
_entity_poly.pdbx_strand_id
1 'polypeptide(L)'
;MAKAKKEAAPVAQALPKSYVPNLQKKYKEEIVDKLMKEFGYKTIMQVTKLVKITINEGVGRATQDKKLVEVAQEELTAITGQKAVQTVSRKDISNFKLSRCMPIGAKVTLRGVNMYEFLERLVAISLPRIRDFKGIAENFDGRGNYTLGIKEQIIFPEIDIDKITKVMGMEITFVTTAKKDEEAYALLREFGLPFKNSKK
;
A
#
# COMPACT_ATOMS: atom_id res chain seq x y z
N MET A 1 15.26 -37.59 -16.36
CA MET A 1 15.17 -36.45 -15.41
C MET A 1 14.03 -35.54 -15.86
N ALA A 2 12.89 -35.63 -15.20
CA ALA A 2 11.69 -34.85 -15.56
C ALA A 2 11.84 -33.41 -15.06
N LYS A 3 11.79 -32.43 -15.97
CA LYS A 3 11.70 -31.00 -15.64
C LYS A 3 10.34 -30.75 -14.99
N ALA A 4 10.31 -30.49 -13.69
CA ALA A 4 9.11 -30.02 -13.00
C ALA A 4 8.67 -28.71 -13.69
N LYS A 5 7.46 -28.71 -14.26
CA LYS A 5 6.77 -27.53 -14.77
C LYS A 5 6.49 -26.64 -13.56
N LYS A 6 7.16 -25.47 -13.45
CA LYS A 6 6.76 -24.41 -12.54
C LYS A 6 5.33 -24.01 -12.91
N GLU A 7 4.37 -24.33 -12.06
CA GLU A 7 3.04 -23.77 -12.18
C GLU A 7 3.15 -22.25 -12.05
N ALA A 8 2.78 -21.56 -13.12
CA ALA A 8 2.71 -20.11 -13.11
C ALA A 8 1.62 -19.68 -12.11
N ALA A 9 1.95 -18.78 -11.20
CA ALA A 9 0.99 -18.16 -10.31
C ALA A 9 -0.20 -17.62 -11.12
N PRO A 10 -1.44 -17.68 -10.60
CA PRO A 10 -2.62 -17.24 -11.32
C PRO A 10 -2.44 -15.76 -11.73
N VAL A 11 -2.38 -15.55 -13.03
CA VAL A 11 -2.33 -14.21 -13.62
C VAL A 11 -3.63 -13.51 -13.21
N ALA A 12 -3.53 -12.44 -12.43
CA ALA A 12 -4.66 -11.63 -12.05
C ALA A 12 -5.46 -11.26 -13.30
N GLN A 13 -6.71 -11.69 -13.38
CA GLN A 13 -7.57 -11.39 -14.52
C GLN A 13 -7.72 -9.88 -14.63
N ALA A 14 -7.40 -9.34 -15.79
CA ALA A 14 -7.52 -7.90 -16.04
C ALA A 14 -8.98 -7.48 -15.86
N LEU A 15 -9.23 -6.49 -14.99
CA LEU A 15 -10.54 -5.94 -14.76
C LEU A 15 -11.13 -5.39 -16.07
N PRO A 16 -12.44 -5.55 -16.33
CA PRO A 16 -13.07 -5.03 -17.53
C PRO A 16 -12.89 -3.51 -17.63
N LYS A 17 -12.63 -2.98 -18.81
CA LYS A 17 -12.35 -1.55 -19.06
C LYS A 17 -13.45 -0.60 -18.58
N SER A 18 -14.66 -1.08 -18.39
CA SER A 18 -15.83 -0.33 -17.89
C SER A 18 -16.00 -0.40 -16.37
N TYR A 19 -15.13 -1.13 -15.66
CA TYR A 19 -15.26 -1.30 -14.22
C TYR A 19 -14.82 -0.03 -13.47
N VAL A 20 -15.70 0.47 -12.60
CA VAL A 20 -15.43 1.63 -11.74
C VAL A 20 -15.55 1.18 -10.27
N PRO A 21 -14.47 1.28 -9.49
CA PRO A 21 -14.48 0.94 -8.07
C PRO A 21 -15.49 1.74 -7.26
N ASN A 22 -16.06 1.14 -6.22
CA ASN A 22 -17.04 1.80 -5.36
C ASN A 22 -16.47 3.06 -4.69
N LEU A 23 -15.24 2.99 -4.18
CA LEU A 23 -14.59 4.16 -3.57
C LEU A 23 -14.33 5.29 -4.57
N GLN A 24 -14.11 4.97 -5.85
CA GLN A 24 -13.99 6.00 -6.88
C GLN A 24 -15.31 6.70 -7.16
N LYS A 25 -16.43 5.96 -7.15
CA LYS A 25 -17.78 6.54 -7.26
C LYS A 25 -18.07 7.42 -6.06
N LYS A 26 -17.88 6.90 -4.86
CA LYS A 26 -18.07 7.63 -3.59
C LYS A 26 -17.24 8.92 -3.55
N TYR A 27 -15.99 8.87 -4.04
CA TYR A 27 -15.16 10.06 -4.13
C TYR A 27 -15.80 11.14 -4.99
N LYS A 28 -16.33 10.80 -6.18
CA LYS A 28 -16.91 11.76 -7.12
C LYS A 28 -18.27 12.30 -6.67
N GLU A 29 -19.11 11.48 -6.04
CA GLU A 29 -20.49 11.78 -5.70
C GLU A 29 -20.64 12.45 -4.33
N GLU A 30 -19.82 12.05 -3.35
CA GLU A 30 -19.98 12.50 -1.97
C GLU A 30 -18.78 13.29 -1.44
N ILE A 31 -17.55 12.74 -1.60
CA ILE A 31 -16.36 13.25 -0.91
C ILE A 31 -15.95 14.60 -1.45
N VAL A 32 -16.05 14.81 -2.76
CA VAL A 32 -15.71 16.10 -3.40
C VAL A 32 -16.56 17.22 -2.84
N ASP A 33 -17.88 17.03 -2.73
CA ASP A 33 -18.80 18.06 -2.23
C ASP A 33 -18.57 18.36 -0.73
N LYS A 34 -18.26 17.32 0.07
CA LYS A 34 -17.94 17.50 1.49
C LYS A 34 -16.67 18.31 1.67
N LEU A 35 -15.59 17.95 0.98
CA LEU A 35 -14.30 18.65 1.06
C LEU A 35 -14.40 20.09 0.54
N MET A 36 -15.21 20.34 -0.49
CA MET A 36 -15.46 21.70 -0.99
C MET A 36 -16.12 22.59 0.07
N LYS A 37 -17.08 22.05 0.83
CA LYS A 37 -17.75 22.77 1.91
C LYS A 37 -16.84 22.98 3.11
N GLU A 38 -16.05 21.98 3.49
CA GLU A 38 -15.18 22.02 4.66
C GLU A 38 -14.01 22.99 4.51
N PHE A 39 -13.36 22.97 3.33
CA PHE A 39 -12.17 23.81 3.07
C PHE A 39 -12.45 25.05 2.23
N GLY A 40 -13.69 25.27 1.79
CA GLY A 40 -14.09 26.46 1.03
C GLY A 40 -13.42 26.59 -0.34
N TYR A 41 -13.18 25.48 -1.03
CA TYR A 41 -12.55 25.49 -2.35
C TYR A 41 -13.47 26.16 -3.40
N LYS A 42 -12.88 26.99 -4.25
CA LYS A 42 -13.62 27.70 -5.32
C LYS A 42 -13.89 26.83 -6.54
N THR A 43 -13.06 25.83 -6.78
CA THR A 43 -13.16 24.97 -7.96
C THR A 43 -12.93 23.52 -7.59
N ILE A 44 -13.59 22.60 -8.29
CA ILE A 44 -13.43 21.13 -8.12
C ILE A 44 -11.96 20.70 -8.32
N MET A 45 -11.21 21.41 -9.17
CA MET A 45 -9.81 21.09 -9.43
C MET A 45 -8.87 21.35 -8.25
N GLN A 46 -9.28 22.14 -7.25
CA GLN A 46 -8.53 22.39 -6.03
C GLN A 46 -8.71 21.27 -5.00
N VAL A 47 -9.79 20.48 -5.13
CA VAL A 47 -10.12 19.42 -4.18
C VAL A 47 -9.01 18.38 -4.15
N THR A 48 -8.63 18.02 -2.95
CA THR A 48 -7.60 16.99 -2.70
C THR A 48 -8.03 15.64 -3.25
N LYS A 49 -7.11 14.98 -3.98
CA LYS A 49 -7.33 13.66 -4.55
C LYS A 49 -6.15 12.72 -4.23
N LEU A 50 -6.43 11.43 -4.20
CA LEU A 50 -5.41 10.40 -4.10
C LEU A 50 -4.73 10.22 -5.47
N VAL A 51 -3.40 10.31 -5.50
CA VAL A 51 -2.60 10.23 -6.73
C VAL A 51 -2.09 8.83 -6.98
N LYS A 52 -1.54 8.22 -5.92
CA LYS A 52 -0.98 6.86 -5.95
C LYS A 52 -0.90 6.29 -4.54
N ILE A 53 -0.87 4.96 -4.45
CA ILE A 53 -0.47 4.23 -3.26
C ILE A 53 0.83 3.50 -3.58
N THR A 54 1.83 3.67 -2.74
CA THR A 54 3.11 2.97 -2.87
C THR A 54 3.25 2.01 -1.70
N ILE A 55 3.46 0.74 -2.01
CA ILE A 55 3.71 -0.30 -1.02
C ILE A 55 5.18 -0.68 -1.12
N ASN A 56 5.87 -0.66 0.01
CA ASN A 56 7.27 -1.02 0.11
C ASN A 56 7.45 -2.08 1.19
N GLU A 57 8.22 -3.09 0.88
CA GLU A 57 8.62 -4.13 1.80
C GLU A 57 10.14 -4.22 1.86
N GLY A 58 10.69 -3.86 3.03
CA GLY A 58 12.13 -3.86 3.26
C GLY A 58 12.60 -5.20 3.84
N VAL A 59 13.42 -5.91 3.11
CA VAL A 59 13.96 -7.22 3.51
C VAL A 59 15.43 -7.07 3.92
N GLY A 60 15.69 -6.51 5.10
CA GLY A 60 17.08 -6.29 5.58
C GLY A 60 17.91 -7.58 5.70
N ARG A 61 17.27 -8.73 5.93
CA ARG A 61 17.94 -10.05 5.99
C ARG A 61 18.30 -10.63 4.61
N ALA A 62 17.93 -9.97 3.53
CA ALA A 62 18.32 -10.35 2.17
C ALA A 62 19.83 -10.36 1.95
N THR A 63 20.60 -9.69 2.82
CA THR A 63 22.05 -9.77 2.85
C THR A 63 22.57 -11.19 3.15
N GLN A 64 21.79 -12.00 3.87
CA GLN A 64 22.10 -13.38 4.20
C GLN A 64 21.42 -14.37 3.24
N ASP A 65 20.16 -14.12 2.90
CA ASP A 65 19.36 -14.95 2.01
C ASP A 65 18.62 -14.14 0.96
N LYS A 66 19.12 -14.17 -0.28
CA LYS A 66 18.53 -13.44 -1.43
C LYS A 66 17.14 -13.95 -1.82
N LYS A 67 16.80 -15.21 -1.50
CA LYS A 67 15.50 -15.79 -1.83
C LYS A 67 14.34 -15.09 -1.11
N LEU A 68 14.61 -14.48 0.06
CA LEU A 68 13.59 -13.73 0.79
C LEU A 68 13.04 -12.54 0.00
N VAL A 69 13.84 -11.92 -0.88
CA VAL A 69 13.35 -10.83 -1.74
C VAL A 69 12.44 -11.35 -2.85
N GLU A 70 12.72 -12.54 -3.37
CA GLU A 70 11.85 -13.17 -4.36
C GLU A 70 10.49 -13.53 -3.75
N VAL A 71 10.48 -14.07 -2.52
CA VAL A 71 9.26 -14.35 -1.76
C VAL A 71 8.48 -13.06 -1.51
N ALA A 72 9.13 -12.00 -1.00
CA ALA A 72 8.49 -10.70 -0.80
C ALA A 72 7.90 -10.11 -2.11
N GLN A 73 8.59 -10.30 -3.23
CA GLN A 73 8.09 -9.88 -4.53
C GLN A 73 6.83 -10.66 -4.96
N GLU A 74 6.81 -11.98 -4.72
CA GLU A 74 5.65 -12.83 -5.01
C GLU A 74 4.46 -12.47 -4.11
N GLU A 75 4.68 -12.28 -2.82
CA GLU A 75 3.66 -11.86 -1.85
C GLU A 75 3.05 -10.49 -2.22
N LEU A 76 3.87 -9.48 -2.48
CA LEU A 76 3.37 -8.17 -2.93
C LEU A 76 2.62 -8.25 -4.26
N THR A 77 3.05 -9.13 -5.16
CA THR A 77 2.35 -9.35 -6.43
C THR A 77 0.98 -10.00 -6.20
N ALA A 78 0.88 -10.95 -5.27
CA ALA A 78 -0.39 -11.58 -4.89
C ALA A 78 -1.36 -10.58 -4.26
N ILE A 79 -0.89 -9.76 -3.29
CA ILE A 79 -1.70 -8.75 -2.60
C ILE A 79 -2.25 -7.69 -3.56
N THR A 80 -1.40 -7.20 -4.47
CA THR A 80 -1.72 -6.02 -5.30
C THR A 80 -2.31 -6.38 -6.66
N GLY A 81 -2.12 -7.61 -7.12
CA GLY A 81 -2.46 -8.02 -8.49
C GLY A 81 -1.55 -7.40 -9.57
N GLN A 82 -0.55 -6.63 -9.16
CA GLN A 82 0.44 -6.00 -10.05
C GLN A 82 1.83 -6.53 -9.72
N LYS A 83 2.62 -6.91 -10.74
CA LYS A 83 3.98 -7.41 -10.55
C LYS A 83 4.84 -6.42 -9.77
N ALA A 84 5.36 -6.85 -8.62
CA ALA A 84 6.25 -6.06 -7.79
C ALA A 84 7.64 -5.95 -8.42
N VAL A 85 8.33 -4.85 -8.12
CA VAL A 85 9.70 -4.57 -8.59
C VAL A 85 10.65 -4.71 -7.41
N GLN A 86 11.73 -5.46 -7.59
CA GLN A 86 12.79 -5.56 -6.59
C GLN A 86 13.52 -4.20 -6.46
N THR A 87 13.81 -3.83 -5.24
CA THR A 87 14.61 -2.64 -4.93
C THR A 87 16.03 -3.05 -4.59
N VAL A 88 17.00 -2.34 -5.21
CA VAL A 88 18.42 -2.65 -5.04
C VAL A 88 19.15 -1.55 -4.26
N SER A 89 20.20 -1.94 -3.55
CA SER A 89 21.07 -1.01 -2.85
C SER A 89 21.78 -0.05 -3.83
N ARG A 90 21.91 1.21 -3.43
CA ARG A 90 22.62 2.24 -4.19
C ARG A 90 24.09 2.38 -3.78
N LYS A 91 24.41 2.03 -2.53
CA LYS A 91 25.75 2.21 -1.93
C LYS A 91 26.21 0.91 -1.28
N ASP A 92 27.52 0.76 -1.19
CA ASP A 92 28.17 -0.28 -0.40
C ASP A 92 28.22 0.18 1.07
N ILE A 93 27.78 -0.68 2.00
CA ILE A 93 27.85 -0.42 3.44
C ILE A 93 28.35 -1.68 4.13
N SER A 94 29.64 -1.68 4.52
CA SER A 94 30.31 -2.85 5.09
C SER A 94 29.69 -3.33 6.40
N ASN A 95 29.25 -2.42 7.28
CA ASN A 95 28.61 -2.75 8.55
C ASN A 95 27.36 -3.61 8.39
N PHE A 96 26.61 -3.43 7.30
CA PHE A 96 25.41 -4.20 6.99
C PHE A 96 25.68 -5.36 6.02
N LYS A 97 26.95 -5.60 5.65
CA LYS A 97 27.35 -6.60 4.63
C LYS A 97 26.60 -6.38 3.30
N LEU A 98 26.38 -5.12 2.95
CA LEU A 98 25.59 -4.68 1.82
C LEU A 98 26.48 -4.22 0.70
N SER A 99 26.33 -4.83 -0.49
CA SER A 99 27.02 -4.43 -1.71
C SER A 99 26.08 -3.66 -2.64
N ARG A 100 26.65 -2.81 -3.48
CA ARG A 100 25.91 -2.09 -4.52
C ARG A 100 25.17 -3.06 -5.43
N CYS A 101 23.97 -2.67 -5.88
CA CYS A 101 23.09 -3.47 -6.73
C CYS A 101 22.57 -4.77 -6.09
N MET A 102 22.76 -4.97 -4.78
CA MET A 102 22.19 -6.10 -4.06
C MET A 102 20.69 -5.89 -3.85
N PRO A 103 19.81 -6.87 -4.18
CA PRO A 103 18.38 -6.76 -3.91
C PRO A 103 18.13 -6.80 -2.41
N ILE A 104 17.37 -5.83 -1.87
CA ILE A 104 17.11 -5.65 -0.44
C ILE A 104 15.65 -5.44 -0.09
N GLY A 105 14.76 -5.46 -1.07
CA GLY A 105 13.33 -5.29 -0.84
C GLY A 105 12.53 -5.37 -2.12
N ALA A 106 11.23 -5.20 -1.99
CA ALA A 106 10.29 -5.15 -3.09
C ALA A 106 9.34 -3.94 -2.95
N LYS A 107 8.87 -3.38 -4.07
CA LYS A 107 7.92 -2.28 -4.07
C LYS A 107 6.91 -2.41 -5.19
N VAL A 108 5.72 -1.85 -4.95
CA VAL A 108 4.65 -1.66 -5.95
C VAL A 108 4.12 -0.24 -5.87
N THR A 109 3.73 0.31 -7.02
CA THR A 109 3.03 1.59 -7.08
C THR A 109 1.70 1.39 -7.79
N LEU A 110 0.62 1.60 -7.07
CA LEU A 110 -0.75 1.47 -7.54
C LEU A 110 -1.34 2.82 -7.95
N ARG A 111 -2.09 2.85 -9.07
CA ARG A 111 -2.78 4.02 -9.59
C ARG A 111 -4.15 3.63 -10.16
N GLY A 112 -5.04 4.62 -10.30
CA GLY A 112 -6.34 4.44 -10.94
C GLY A 112 -7.21 3.38 -10.27
N VAL A 113 -7.78 2.47 -11.03
CA VAL A 113 -8.70 1.43 -10.54
C VAL A 113 -8.07 0.55 -9.46
N ASN A 114 -6.87 0.02 -9.72
CA ASN A 114 -6.18 -0.87 -8.78
C ASN A 114 -5.88 -0.20 -7.43
N MET A 115 -5.64 1.12 -7.45
CA MET A 115 -5.41 1.90 -6.23
C MET A 115 -6.66 1.95 -5.34
N TYR A 116 -7.83 2.22 -5.92
CA TYR A 116 -9.08 2.28 -5.17
C TYR A 116 -9.53 0.90 -4.68
N GLU A 117 -9.34 -0.13 -5.49
CA GLU A 117 -9.61 -1.53 -5.11
C GLU A 117 -8.74 -1.98 -3.93
N PHE A 118 -7.44 -1.67 -4.00
CA PHE A 118 -6.53 -1.97 -2.90
C PHE A 118 -6.92 -1.21 -1.63
N LEU A 119 -7.29 0.07 -1.74
CA LEU A 119 -7.72 0.87 -0.60
C LEU A 119 -8.99 0.30 0.05
N GLU A 120 -9.98 -0.10 -0.75
CA GLU A 120 -11.23 -0.70 -0.26
C GLU A 120 -10.95 -1.99 0.51
N ARG A 121 -10.15 -2.91 -0.04
CA ARG A 121 -9.75 -4.16 0.62
C ARG A 121 -8.94 -3.90 1.89
N LEU A 122 -8.02 -2.95 1.86
CA LEU A 122 -7.23 -2.57 3.03
C LEU A 122 -8.12 -2.12 4.18
N VAL A 123 -9.07 -1.21 3.92
CA VAL A 123 -9.95 -0.64 4.95
C VAL A 123 -10.98 -1.66 5.45
N ALA A 124 -11.63 -2.39 4.53
CA ALA A 124 -12.75 -3.25 4.87
C ALA A 124 -12.31 -4.63 5.42
N ILE A 125 -11.19 -5.16 4.94
CA ILE A 125 -10.78 -6.55 5.23
C ILE A 125 -9.49 -6.59 6.04
N SER A 126 -8.41 -5.92 5.59
CA SER A 126 -7.08 -6.12 6.15
C SER A 126 -6.89 -5.44 7.49
N LEU A 127 -7.30 -4.17 7.64
CA LEU A 127 -7.14 -3.44 8.90
C LEU A 127 -7.89 -4.07 10.09
N PRO A 128 -9.15 -4.55 9.95
CA PRO A 128 -9.85 -5.21 11.05
C PRO A 128 -9.20 -6.54 11.49
N ARG A 129 -8.40 -7.16 10.64
CA ARG A 129 -7.68 -8.42 10.94
C ARG A 129 -6.41 -8.21 11.76
N ILE A 130 -5.96 -6.96 11.93
CA ILE A 130 -4.80 -6.66 12.78
C ILE A 130 -5.15 -7.00 14.22
N ARG A 131 -4.31 -7.81 14.87
CA ARG A 131 -4.46 -8.13 16.28
C ARG A 131 -4.37 -6.87 17.14
N ASP A 132 -5.29 -6.73 18.10
CA ASP A 132 -5.37 -5.56 19.02
C ASP A 132 -5.42 -4.20 18.29
N PHE A 133 -6.14 -4.14 17.18
CA PHE A 133 -6.27 -2.91 16.40
C PHE A 133 -6.97 -1.80 17.19
N LYS A 134 -6.25 -0.70 17.44
CA LYS A 134 -6.74 0.49 18.18
C LYS A 134 -6.84 1.74 17.31
N GLY A 135 -6.91 1.56 15.98
CA GLY A 135 -6.84 2.66 15.02
C GLY A 135 -5.41 2.98 14.59
N ILE A 136 -5.29 3.73 13.49
CA ILE A 136 -4.01 4.12 12.88
C ILE A 136 -3.54 5.47 13.42
N ALA A 137 -2.23 5.62 13.60
CA ALA A 137 -1.64 6.87 14.07
C ALA A 137 -1.62 7.92 12.93
N GLU A 138 -1.67 9.20 13.29
CA GLU A 138 -1.64 10.32 12.35
C GLU A 138 -0.21 10.66 11.93
N ASN A 139 0.43 9.80 11.14
CA ASN A 139 1.81 9.96 10.68
C ASN A 139 1.86 10.61 9.29
N PHE A 140 1.59 11.90 9.22
CA PHE A 140 1.70 12.71 8.01
C PHE A 140 3.12 13.28 7.87
N ASP A 141 3.51 13.63 6.63
CA ASP A 141 4.85 14.11 6.29
C ASP A 141 4.99 15.65 6.29
N GLY A 142 3.96 16.40 6.68
CA GLY A 142 3.90 17.86 6.59
C GLY A 142 3.58 18.39 5.18
N ARG A 143 3.36 17.49 4.21
CA ARG A 143 3.05 17.83 2.81
C ARG A 143 1.81 17.10 2.29
N GLY A 144 0.98 16.60 3.20
CA GLY A 144 -0.27 15.93 2.86
C GLY A 144 -0.10 14.49 2.38
N ASN A 145 1.02 13.85 2.57
CA ASN A 145 1.15 12.41 2.35
C ASN A 145 1.07 11.67 3.68
N TYR A 146 0.54 10.45 3.63
CA TYR A 146 0.35 9.62 4.80
C TYR A 146 1.06 8.27 4.63
N THR A 147 1.75 7.81 5.66
CA THR A 147 2.41 6.49 5.66
C THR A 147 1.91 5.62 6.79
N LEU A 148 1.41 4.44 6.44
CA LEU A 148 0.95 3.40 7.34
C LEU A 148 1.98 2.27 7.39
N GLY A 149 2.54 2.00 8.57
CA GLY A 149 3.38 0.84 8.82
C GLY A 149 2.55 -0.36 9.28
N ILE A 150 2.70 -1.48 8.61
CA ILE A 150 2.10 -2.77 8.96
C ILE A 150 3.21 -3.70 9.40
N LYS A 151 3.04 -4.33 10.57
CA LYS A 151 4.07 -5.22 11.14
C LYS A 151 4.06 -6.62 10.55
N GLU A 152 2.91 -7.09 10.09
CA GLU A 152 2.69 -8.47 9.67
C GLU A 152 1.93 -8.52 8.34
N GLN A 153 2.50 -9.16 7.31
CA GLN A 153 1.83 -9.34 6.02
C GLN A 153 0.63 -10.29 6.07
N ILE A 154 0.50 -11.09 7.12
CA ILE A 154 -0.55 -12.11 7.31
C ILE A 154 -1.97 -11.51 7.34
N ILE A 155 -2.10 -10.21 7.58
CA ILE A 155 -3.41 -9.53 7.57
C ILE A 155 -4.10 -9.56 6.20
N PHE A 156 -3.33 -9.77 5.12
CA PHE A 156 -3.88 -9.86 3.77
C PHE A 156 -4.36 -11.28 3.48
N PRO A 157 -5.64 -11.49 3.13
CA PRO A 157 -6.21 -12.81 2.87
C PRO A 157 -5.64 -13.49 1.62
N GLU A 158 -4.99 -12.72 0.74
CA GLU A 158 -4.37 -13.21 -0.49
C GLU A 158 -3.08 -13.99 -0.23
N ILE A 159 -2.53 -13.88 0.97
CA ILE A 159 -1.31 -14.59 1.36
C ILE A 159 -1.68 -15.92 2.00
N ASP A 160 -1.08 -16.98 1.49
CA ASP A 160 -1.19 -18.33 2.02
C ASP A 160 -0.26 -18.48 3.23
N ILE A 161 -0.83 -18.65 4.41
CA ILE A 161 -0.09 -18.71 5.69
C ILE A 161 0.91 -19.88 5.70
N ASP A 162 0.56 -21.00 5.07
CA ASP A 162 1.41 -22.19 5.04
C ASP A 162 2.70 -22.01 4.19
N LYS A 163 2.70 -21.03 3.29
CA LYS A 163 3.84 -20.70 2.43
C LYS A 163 4.77 -19.62 3.01
N ILE A 164 4.35 -18.99 4.10
CA ILE A 164 5.14 -17.93 4.73
C ILE A 164 6.37 -18.52 5.39
N THR A 165 7.53 -18.19 4.87
CA THR A 165 8.81 -18.57 5.48
C THR A 165 9.13 -17.69 6.68
N LYS A 166 8.67 -16.44 6.65
CA LYS A 166 8.95 -15.45 7.68
C LYS A 166 7.93 -14.31 7.67
N VAL A 167 7.56 -13.86 8.87
CA VAL A 167 6.74 -12.65 9.04
C VAL A 167 7.59 -11.43 8.70
N MET A 168 7.10 -10.63 7.74
CA MET A 168 7.72 -9.40 7.28
C MET A 168 6.72 -8.25 7.39
N GLY A 169 7.25 -7.06 7.68
CA GLY A 169 6.45 -5.85 7.73
C GLY A 169 6.53 -5.08 6.42
N MET A 170 5.53 -4.25 6.17
CA MET A 170 5.48 -3.39 4.99
C MET A 170 5.01 -1.98 5.32
N GLU A 171 5.37 -1.05 4.46
CA GLU A 171 4.96 0.35 4.53
C GLU A 171 4.05 0.68 3.36
N ILE A 172 2.90 1.27 3.65
CA ILE A 172 1.92 1.71 2.66
C ILE A 172 1.86 3.23 2.71
N THR A 173 2.32 3.88 1.65
CA THR A 173 2.32 5.34 1.55
C THR A 173 1.22 5.81 0.59
N PHE A 174 0.34 6.63 1.10
CA PHE A 174 -0.72 7.31 0.36
C PHE A 174 -0.23 8.68 -0.07
N VAL A 175 -0.06 8.88 -1.36
CA VAL A 175 0.36 10.16 -1.92
C VAL A 175 -0.85 10.91 -2.44
N THR A 176 -1.09 12.09 -1.88
CA THR A 176 -2.22 12.95 -2.24
C THR A 176 -1.78 14.21 -2.97
N THR A 177 -2.74 15.02 -3.42
CA THR A 177 -2.47 16.36 -3.96
C THR A 177 -2.60 17.45 -2.90
N ALA A 178 -2.87 17.10 -1.65
CA ALA A 178 -2.99 18.04 -0.54
C ALA A 178 -1.69 18.85 -0.35
N LYS A 179 -1.83 20.07 0.06
CA LYS A 179 -0.70 20.91 0.47
C LYS A 179 -0.49 20.92 1.97
N LYS A 180 -1.54 20.63 2.73
CA LYS A 180 -1.55 20.56 4.19
C LYS A 180 -2.01 19.18 4.64
N ASP A 181 -1.54 18.77 5.80
CA ASP A 181 -1.90 17.47 6.39
C ASP A 181 -3.38 17.40 6.78
N GLU A 182 -4.00 18.52 7.16
CA GLU A 182 -5.43 18.61 7.48
C GLU A 182 -6.32 18.20 6.30
N GLU A 183 -5.99 18.66 5.08
CA GLU A 183 -6.71 18.32 3.86
C GLU A 183 -6.58 16.82 3.53
N ALA A 184 -5.37 16.25 3.70
CA ALA A 184 -5.13 14.84 3.49
C ALA A 184 -5.83 13.97 4.54
N TYR A 185 -5.83 14.40 5.80
CA TYR A 185 -6.53 13.74 6.89
C TYR A 185 -8.03 13.65 6.61
N ALA A 186 -8.66 14.78 6.25
CA ALA A 186 -10.08 14.80 5.91
C ALA A 186 -10.40 13.85 4.74
N LEU A 187 -9.59 13.89 3.67
CA LEU A 187 -9.74 12.98 2.53
C LEU A 187 -9.67 11.50 2.94
N LEU A 188 -8.63 11.11 3.68
CA LEU A 188 -8.41 9.73 4.07
C LEU A 188 -9.46 9.23 5.07
N ARG A 189 -9.93 10.10 5.96
CA ARG A 189 -11.05 9.84 6.87
C ARG A 189 -12.35 9.57 6.11
N GLU A 190 -12.67 10.35 5.08
CA GLU A 190 -13.85 10.13 4.24
C GLU A 190 -13.76 8.84 3.40
N PHE A 191 -12.56 8.38 3.05
CA PHE A 191 -12.33 7.04 2.49
C PHE A 191 -12.52 5.90 3.50
N GLY A 192 -12.66 6.23 4.79
CA GLY A 192 -12.94 5.26 5.84
C GLY A 192 -11.70 4.72 6.56
N LEU A 193 -10.54 5.38 6.48
CA LEU A 193 -9.40 4.99 7.30
C LEU A 193 -9.68 5.28 8.78
N PRO A 194 -9.55 4.28 9.66
CA PRO A 194 -9.88 4.40 11.08
C PRO A 194 -8.73 5.03 11.88
N PHE A 195 -8.59 6.33 11.82
CA PHE A 195 -7.62 7.06 12.65
C PHE A 195 -7.95 6.92 14.13
N LYS A 196 -6.93 6.85 14.98
CA LYS A 196 -7.13 6.99 16.42
C LYS A 196 -7.76 8.35 16.67
N ASN A 197 -8.82 8.39 17.47
CA ASN A 197 -9.34 9.67 17.90
C ASN A 197 -8.21 10.40 18.62
N SER A 198 -7.62 11.36 17.96
CA SER A 198 -6.76 12.34 18.60
C SER A 198 -7.62 12.98 19.69
N LYS A 199 -7.20 12.87 20.95
CA LYS A 199 -7.92 13.51 22.04
C LYS A 199 -8.10 14.98 21.66
N LYS A 200 -9.36 15.41 21.67
CA LYS A 200 -9.71 16.83 21.63
C LYS A 200 -8.93 17.60 22.68
#